data_63ccff3990a20671dd75cdadd782b9cc
#
_entry.id   63ccff3990a20671dd75cdadd782b9cc
#
_cell.length_a   1.000
_cell.length_b   1.000
_cell.length_c   1.000
_cell.angle_alpha   90.00
_cell.angle_beta   90.00
_cell.angle_gamma   90.00
#
_symmetry.space_group_name_H-M   'P 1'
#
loop_
_entity.id
_entity.type
_entity.pdbx_description
1 polymer ?
#
loop_
_entity_poly.entity_id
_entity_poly.type
_entity_poly.pdbx_seq_one_letter_code
_entity_poly.pdbx_strand_id
1 'polypeptide(L)'
;MLKQQLLDELKTAMKSGDTAKRDVLRMLDSMIKNVEIEKQKRETGLTDEETLEVIGKAVKQRKDAAAQYSAGGRADLAEKEQAEIAILSAYLPAQLDEATVREAVKAVIVETGATSPTDIGRVMGASMAKLKGQADGNLVKKIAEEELGK
;
A
#
# COMPACT_ATOMS: atom_id res chain seq x y z
N MET A 1 10.49 15.77 0.25
CA MET A 1 10.13 14.95 1.41
C MET A 1 8.62 14.71 1.43
N LEU A 2 8.23 13.47 1.30
CA LEU A 2 6.81 13.08 1.20
C LEU A 2 6.00 13.48 2.43
N LYS A 3 6.53 13.26 3.63
CA LYS A 3 5.85 13.67 4.87
C LYS A 3 5.53 15.16 4.89
N GLN A 4 6.47 16.00 4.48
CA GLN A 4 6.25 17.45 4.42
C GLN A 4 5.19 17.81 3.40
N GLN A 5 5.20 17.17 2.24
CA GLN A 5 4.17 17.35 1.22
C GLN A 5 2.77 17.02 1.77
N LEU A 6 2.64 15.89 2.48
CA LEU A 6 1.37 15.48 3.10
C LEU A 6 0.87 16.52 4.11
N LEU A 7 1.74 17.08 4.93
CA LEU A 7 1.40 18.12 5.90
C LEU A 7 0.95 19.42 5.21
N ASP A 8 1.62 19.82 4.15
CA ASP A 8 1.27 21.02 3.39
C ASP A 8 -0.06 20.86 2.66
N GLU A 9 -0.31 19.69 2.09
CA GLU A 9 -1.59 19.38 1.46
C GLU A 9 -2.72 19.27 2.50
N LEU A 10 -2.45 18.79 3.71
CA LEU A 10 -3.42 18.81 4.80
C LEU A 10 -3.81 20.24 5.16
N LYS A 11 -2.85 21.14 5.29
CA LYS A 11 -3.13 22.56 5.55
C LYS A 11 -3.97 23.17 4.43
N THR A 12 -3.65 22.84 3.19
CA THR A 12 -4.39 23.29 2.02
C THR A 12 -5.84 22.79 2.03
N ALA A 13 -6.04 21.51 2.32
CA ALA A 13 -7.37 20.89 2.42
C ALA A 13 -8.21 21.54 3.54
N MET A 14 -7.57 21.87 4.66
CA MET A 14 -8.24 22.58 5.77
C MET A 14 -8.70 23.99 5.36
N LYS A 15 -7.89 24.71 4.59
CA LYS A 15 -8.20 26.07 4.13
C LYS A 15 -9.27 26.07 3.03
N SER A 16 -9.23 25.11 2.12
CA SER A 16 -10.15 25.01 1.00
C SER A 16 -11.51 24.40 1.34
N GLY A 17 -11.65 23.82 2.53
CA GLY A 17 -12.87 23.14 2.95
C GLY A 17 -13.03 21.74 2.34
N ASP A 18 -11.99 21.15 1.78
CA ASP A 18 -11.99 19.77 1.31
C ASP A 18 -11.94 18.81 2.51
N THR A 19 -13.12 18.53 3.06
CA THR A 19 -13.26 17.73 4.29
C THR A 19 -12.85 16.29 4.11
N ALA A 20 -13.12 15.68 2.96
CA ALA A 20 -12.75 14.29 2.66
C ALA A 20 -11.23 14.14 2.65
N LYS A 21 -10.52 14.98 1.91
CA LYS A 21 -9.05 14.96 1.85
C LYS A 21 -8.44 15.30 3.21
N ARG A 22 -8.98 16.31 3.90
CA ARG A 22 -8.54 16.67 5.26
C ARG A 22 -8.59 15.50 6.22
N ASP A 23 -9.71 14.79 6.27
CA ASP A 23 -9.91 13.69 7.25
C ASP A 23 -9.00 12.50 6.95
N VAL A 24 -8.83 12.15 5.68
CA VAL A 24 -7.91 11.10 5.25
C VAL A 24 -6.46 11.46 5.59
N LEU A 25 -6.03 12.68 5.31
CA LEU A 25 -4.66 13.11 5.60
C LEU A 25 -4.37 13.27 7.10
N ARG A 26 -5.36 13.67 7.91
CA ARG A 26 -5.23 13.69 9.37
C ARG A 26 -5.01 12.29 9.94
N MET A 27 -5.78 11.33 9.45
CA MET A 27 -5.62 9.96 9.89
C MET A 27 -4.28 9.38 9.45
N LEU A 28 -3.86 9.67 8.22
CA LEU A 28 -2.55 9.25 7.73
C LEU A 28 -1.41 9.86 8.56
N ASP A 29 -1.48 11.14 8.92
CA ASP A 29 -0.51 11.78 9.81
C ASP A 29 -0.43 11.08 11.16
N SER A 30 -1.56 10.68 11.73
CA SER A 30 -1.60 9.90 12.96
C SER A 30 -0.93 8.53 12.81
N MET A 31 -1.17 7.84 11.71
CA MET A 31 -0.52 6.56 11.42
C MET A 31 1.00 6.72 11.29
N ILE A 32 1.46 7.76 10.58
CA ILE A 32 2.88 8.06 10.44
C ILE A 32 3.52 8.31 11.80
N LYS A 33 2.90 9.13 12.64
CA LYS A 33 3.39 9.42 14.00
C LYS A 33 3.48 8.17 14.87
N ASN A 34 2.51 7.27 14.77
CA ASN A 34 2.55 6.01 15.50
C ASN A 34 3.74 5.14 15.06
N VAL A 35 3.99 5.03 13.77
CA VAL A 35 5.14 4.28 13.25
C VAL A 35 6.46 4.95 13.63
N GLU A 36 6.53 6.28 13.65
CA GLU A 36 7.70 7.02 14.16
C GLU A 36 7.99 6.69 15.63
N ILE A 37 6.95 6.56 16.44
CA ILE A 37 7.08 6.15 17.85
C ILE A 37 7.60 4.72 17.94
N GLU A 38 6.98 3.79 17.22
CA GLU A 38 7.37 2.38 17.21
C GLU A 38 8.83 2.17 16.77
N LYS A 39 9.25 2.91 15.74
CA LYS A 39 10.62 2.85 15.21
C LYS A 39 11.62 3.76 15.95
N GLN A 40 11.20 4.47 16.99
CA GLN A 40 12.01 5.45 17.72
C GLN A 40 12.59 6.57 16.83
N LYS A 41 11.80 6.99 15.85
CA LYS A 41 12.18 7.99 14.84
C LYS A 41 11.44 9.32 14.98
N ARG A 42 11.00 9.68 16.18
CA ARG A 42 10.26 10.93 16.42
C ARG A 42 11.02 12.18 15.99
N GLU A 43 12.33 12.18 16.20
CA GLU A 43 13.19 13.35 15.89
C GLU A 43 13.61 13.37 14.42
N THR A 44 13.93 12.22 13.85
CA THR A 44 14.43 12.11 12.47
C THR A 44 13.30 12.00 11.43
N GLY A 45 12.13 11.53 11.85
CA GLY A 45 11.03 11.22 10.95
C GLY A 45 11.23 9.93 10.14
N LEU A 46 10.18 9.50 9.46
CA LEU A 46 10.24 8.39 8.51
C LEU A 46 10.88 8.85 7.19
N THR A 47 11.57 7.94 6.53
CA THR A 47 12.01 8.15 5.14
C THR A 47 10.81 8.17 4.20
N ASP A 48 11.01 8.62 2.97
CA ASP A 48 9.94 8.59 1.95
C ASP A 48 9.48 7.16 1.68
N GLU A 49 10.40 6.18 1.64
CA GLU A 49 10.07 4.76 1.49
C GLU A 49 9.21 4.24 2.65
N GLU A 50 9.59 4.54 3.88
CA GLU A 50 8.81 4.16 5.07
C GLU A 50 7.44 4.84 5.10
N THR A 51 7.36 6.08 4.64
CA THR A 51 6.09 6.82 4.51
C THR A 51 5.19 6.15 3.47
N LEU A 52 5.74 5.73 2.33
CA LEU A 52 5.00 4.98 1.31
C LEU A 52 4.49 3.64 1.83
N GLU A 53 5.26 2.94 2.67
CA GLU A 53 4.79 1.72 3.34
C GLU A 53 3.56 1.97 4.22
N VAL A 54 3.56 3.06 4.98
CA VAL A 54 2.41 3.45 5.81
C VAL A 54 1.18 3.74 4.94
N ILE A 55 1.36 4.47 3.84
CA ILE A 55 0.28 4.76 2.88
C ILE A 55 -0.26 3.46 2.26
N GLY A 56 0.62 2.56 1.84
CA GLY A 56 0.24 1.26 1.28
C GLY A 56 -0.57 0.42 2.26
N LYS A 57 -0.18 0.41 3.53
CA LYS A 57 -0.94 -0.26 4.60
C LYS A 57 -2.31 0.37 4.81
N ALA A 58 -2.40 1.69 4.78
CA ALA A 58 -3.66 2.42 4.89
C ALA A 58 -4.61 2.09 3.73
N VAL A 59 -4.09 2.00 2.51
CA VAL A 59 -4.87 1.60 1.32
C VAL A 59 -5.37 0.16 1.46
N LYS A 60 -4.51 -0.76 1.89
CA LYS A 60 -4.88 -2.16 2.08
C LYS A 60 -6.01 -2.32 3.10
N GLN A 61 -5.92 -1.64 4.24
CA GLN A 61 -6.95 -1.66 5.27
C GLN A 61 -8.31 -1.20 4.72
N ARG A 62 -8.31 -0.17 3.86
CA ARG A 62 -9.53 0.33 3.25
C ARG A 62 -10.09 -0.60 2.18
N LYS A 63 -9.24 -1.25 1.42
CA LYS A 63 -9.66 -2.27 0.45
C LYS A 63 -10.36 -3.43 1.16
N ASP A 64 -9.79 -3.90 2.27
CA ASP A 64 -10.38 -4.96 3.08
C ASP A 64 -11.73 -4.52 3.66
N ALA A 65 -11.81 -3.30 4.19
CA ALA A 65 -13.06 -2.73 4.71
C ALA A 65 -14.12 -2.58 3.61
N ALA A 66 -13.75 -2.06 2.44
CA ALA A 66 -14.66 -1.92 1.31
C ALA A 66 -15.24 -3.27 0.86
N ALA A 67 -14.41 -4.31 0.82
CA ALA A 67 -14.86 -5.66 0.49
C ALA A 67 -15.86 -6.21 1.52
N GLN A 68 -15.60 -5.98 2.80
CA GLN A 68 -16.50 -6.40 3.88
C GLN A 68 -17.82 -5.63 3.83
N TYR A 69 -17.81 -4.33 3.59
CA TYR A 69 -19.03 -3.54 3.44
C TYR A 69 -19.85 -3.96 2.22
N SER A 70 -19.21 -4.23 1.09
CA SER A 70 -19.90 -4.74 -0.10
C SER A 70 -20.54 -6.09 0.15
N ALA A 71 -19.85 -7.01 0.81
CA ALA A 71 -20.38 -8.32 1.18
C ALA A 71 -21.52 -8.22 2.18
N GLY A 72 -21.51 -7.22 3.05
CA GLY A 72 -22.58 -6.94 4.04
C GLY A 72 -23.75 -6.11 3.51
N GLY A 73 -23.79 -5.79 2.22
CA GLY A 73 -24.86 -4.99 1.62
C GLY A 73 -24.79 -3.49 1.94
N ARG A 74 -23.65 -2.99 2.40
CA ARG A 74 -23.43 -1.59 2.74
C ARG A 74 -22.62 -0.88 1.65
N ALA A 75 -23.20 -0.78 0.45
CA ALA A 75 -22.58 -0.12 -0.71
C ALA A 75 -22.19 1.34 -0.42
N ASP A 76 -22.96 2.07 0.39
CA ASP A 76 -22.70 3.44 0.82
C ASP A 76 -21.35 3.55 1.56
N LEU A 77 -21.06 2.65 2.48
CA LEU A 77 -19.80 2.62 3.22
C LEU A 77 -18.64 2.12 2.35
N ALA A 78 -18.89 1.15 1.46
CA ALA A 78 -17.89 0.70 0.51
C ALA A 78 -17.45 1.82 -0.44
N GLU A 79 -18.37 2.63 -0.95
CA GLU A 79 -18.07 3.79 -1.79
C GLU A 79 -17.23 4.83 -1.06
N LYS A 80 -17.50 5.07 0.21
CA LYS A 80 -16.71 5.96 1.05
C LYS A 80 -15.26 5.46 1.16
N GLU A 81 -15.07 4.18 1.43
CA GLU A 81 -13.74 3.57 1.48
C GLU A 81 -13.02 3.69 0.13
N GLN A 82 -13.71 3.49 -1.00
CA GLN A 82 -13.15 3.65 -2.33
C GLN A 82 -12.71 5.09 -2.60
N ALA A 83 -13.46 6.08 -2.17
CA ALA A 83 -13.10 7.49 -2.30
C ALA A 83 -11.81 7.81 -1.50
N GLU A 84 -11.68 7.26 -0.30
CA GLU A 84 -10.47 7.41 0.52
C GLU A 84 -9.26 6.69 -0.09
N ILE A 85 -9.45 5.51 -0.68
CA ILE A 85 -8.41 4.79 -1.44
C ILE A 85 -7.90 5.65 -2.60
N ALA A 86 -8.79 6.29 -3.35
CA ALA A 86 -8.40 7.16 -4.46
C ALA A 86 -7.50 8.32 -4.00
N ILE A 87 -7.81 8.94 -2.86
CA ILE A 87 -7.01 10.03 -2.28
C ILE A 87 -5.60 9.52 -1.91
N LEU A 88 -5.52 8.39 -1.22
CA LEU A 88 -4.25 7.82 -0.76
C LEU A 88 -3.40 7.28 -1.91
N SER A 89 -4.02 6.64 -2.88
CA SER A 89 -3.33 6.02 -4.02
C SER A 89 -2.61 7.04 -4.90
N ALA A 90 -3.03 8.31 -4.88
CA ALA A 90 -2.36 9.39 -5.60
C ALA A 90 -0.91 9.61 -5.15
N TYR A 91 -0.57 9.21 -3.93
CA TYR A 91 0.79 9.32 -3.37
C TYR A 91 1.65 8.09 -3.62
N LEU A 92 1.05 6.97 -4.01
CA LEU A 92 1.77 5.74 -4.29
C LEU A 92 2.37 5.76 -5.69
N PRO A 93 3.48 5.01 -5.94
CA PRO A 93 3.97 4.80 -7.30
C PRO A 93 2.88 4.22 -8.19
N ALA A 94 2.97 4.47 -9.49
CA ALA A 94 2.04 3.89 -10.46
C ALA A 94 2.01 2.36 -10.29
N GLN A 95 0.80 1.80 -10.13
CA GLN A 95 0.64 0.36 -9.98
C GLN A 95 0.89 -0.34 -11.30
N LEU A 96 1.66 -1.41 -11.26
CA LEU A 96 1.93 -2.26 -12.42
C LEU A 96 0.72 -3.16 -12.72
N ASP A 97 0.51 -3.48 -13.99
CA ASP A 97 -0.51 -4.44 -14.38
C ASP A 97 -0.10 -5.87 -13.99
N GLU A 98 -1.06 -6.79 -13.99
CA GLU A 98 -0.83 -8.18 -13.61
C GLU A 98 0.24 -8.86 -14.47
N ALA A 99 0.26 -8.59 -15.78
CA ALA A 99 1.24 -9.17 -16.70
C ALA A 99 2.67 -8.75 -16.34
N THR A 100 2.89 -7.47 -16.04
CA THR A 100 4.19 -6.94 -15.63
C THR A 100 4.60 -7.50 -14.27
N VAL A 101 3.69 -7.59 -13.31
CA VAL A 101 3.94 -8.20 -12.00
C VAL A 101 4.34 -9.67 -12.17
N ARG A 102 3.64 -10.42 -13.03
CA ARG A 102 3.93 -11.82 -13.30
C ARG A 102 5.33 -12.02 -13.88
N GLU A 103 5.75 -11.20 -14.82
CA GLU A 103 7.11 -11.24 -15.36
C GLU A 103 8.17 -10.96 -14.28
N ALA A 104 7.92 -10.00 -13.40
CA ALA A 104 8.83 -9.71 -12.28
C ALA A 104 8.92 -10.89 -11.30
N VAL A 105 7.80 -11.54 -10.99
CA VAL A 105 7.77 -12.72 -10.10
C VAL A 105 8.50 -13.90 -10.74
N LYS A 106 8.30 -14.16 -12.02
CA LYS A 106 9.03 -15.22 -12.76
C LYS A 106 10.54 -14.99 -12.71
N ALA A 107 10.99 -13.74 -12.92
CA ALA A 107 12.40 -13.39 -12.83
C ALA A 107 12.96 -13.66 -11.42
N VAL A 108 12.21 -13.33 -10.37
CA VAL A 108 12.59 -13.62 -8.98
C VAL A 108 12.68 -15.11 -8.71
N ILE A 109 11.76 -15.90 -9.24
CA ILE A 109 11.82 -17.38 -9.11
C ILE A 109 13.10 -17.93 -9.71
N VAL A 110 13.50 -17.46 -10.88
CA VAL A 110 14.76 -17.83 -11.53
C VAL A 110 15.97 -17.40 -10.69
N GLU A 111 16.00 -16.14 -10.26
CA GLU A 111 17.10 -15.56 -9.47
C GLU A 111 17.30 -16.26 -8.12
N THR A 112 16.22 -16.65 -7.45
CA THR A 112 16.27 -17.31 -6.13
C THR A 112 16.45 -18.82 -6.23
N GLY A 113 16.30 -19.40 -7.42
CA GLY A 113 16.35 -20.86 -7.60
C GLY A 113 15.16 -21.59 -6.98
N ALA A 114 14.05 -20.91 -6.73
CA ALA A 114 12.84 -21.50 -6.17
C ALA A 114 12.25 -22.57 -7.10
N THR A 115 11.89 -23.73 -6.55
CA THR A 115 11.43 -24.88 -7.32
C THR A 115 10.09 -25.43 -6.87
N SER A 116 9.59 -25.00 -5.72
CA SER A 116 8.37 -25.55 -5.13
C SER A 116 7.55 -24.51 -4.38
N PRO A 117 6.26 -24.79 -4.11
CA PRO A 117 5.41 -23.90 -3.32
C PRO A 117 5.94 -23.59 -1.91
N THR A 118 6.82 -24.42 -1.35
CA THR A 118 7.45 -24.17 -0.04
C THR A 118 8.42 -22.99 -0.06
N ASP A 119 8.87 -22.57 -1.23
CA ASP A 119 9.75 -21.41 -1.41
C ASP A 119 8.99 -20.06 -1.46
N ILE A 120 7.67 -20.07 -1.25
CA ILE A 120 6.80 -18.90 -1.40
C ILE A 120 7.28 -17.70 -0.56
N GLY A 121 7.71 -17.92 0.68
CA GLY A 121 8.17 -16.83 1.56
C GLY A 121 9.39 -16.10 0.99
N ARG A 122 10.34 -16.84 0.43
CA ARG A 122 11.55 -16.29 -0.20
C ARG A 122 11.22 -15.52 -1.48
N VAL A 123 10.34 -16.09 -2.31
CA VAL A 123 9.87 -15.44 -3.55
C VAL A 123 9.09 -14.18 -3.23
N MET A 124 8.21 -14.20 -2.22
CA MET A 124 7.45 -13.03 -1.79
C MET A 124 8.36 -11.89 -1.30
N GLY A 125 9.31 -12.19 -0.42
CA GLY A 125 10.24 -11.19 0.10
C GLY A 125 11.04 -10.51 -1.01
N ALA A 126 11.62 -11.28 -1.91
CA ALA A 126 12.39 -10.76 -3.03
C ALA A 126 11.52 -9.99 -4.05
N SER A 127 10.31 -10.48 -4.34
CA SER A 127 9.37 -9.82 -5.25
C SER A 127 8.89 -8.47 -4.71
N MET A 128 8.52 -8.40 -3.45
CA MET A 128 8.08 -7.16 -2.81
C MET A 128 9.19 -6.12 -2.76
N ALA A 129 10.44 -6.53 -2.50
CA ALA A 129 11.61 -5.66 -2.54
C ALA A 129 11.85 -5.09 -3.95
N LYS A 130 11.71 -5.93 -4.98
CA LYS A 130 11.89 -5.53 -6.39
C LYS A 130 10.79 -4.59 -6.88
N LEU A 131 9.55 -4.83 -6.48
CA LEU A 131 8.38 -4.06 -6.92
C LEU A 131 8.16 -2.75 -6.14
N LYS A 132 8.74 -2.61 -4.95
CA LYS A 132 8.77 -1.36 -4.15
C LYS A 132 7.42 -0.61 -4.08
N GLY A 133 6.36 -1.29 -3.70
CA GLY A 133 5.03 -0.68 -3.56
C GLY A 133 4.26 -0.48 -4.86
N GLN A 134 4.79 -0.94 -6.01
CA GLN A 134 4.11 -0.86 -7.31
C GLN A 134 3.10 -1.99 -7.55
N ALA A 135 2.96 -2.90 -6.59
CA ALA A 135 1.99 -3.99 -6.67
C ALA A 135 1.43 -4.32 -5.28
N ASP A 136 0.15 -4.73 -5.25
CA ASP A 136 -0.50 -5.22 -4.04
C ASP A 136 0.12 -6.56 -3.63
N GLY A 137 0.43 -6.71 -2.34
CA GLY A 137 1.00 -7.95 -1.80
C GLY A 137 0.11 -9.18 -2.03
N ASN A 138 -1.20 -9.02 -2.01
CA ASN A 138 -2.12 -10.13 -2.29
C ASN A 138 -2.05 -10.58 -3.75
N LEU A 139 -1.92 -9.65 -4.70
CA LEU A 139 -1.73 -9.96 -6.11
C LEU A 139 -0.40 -10.68 -6.35
N VAL A 140 0.68 -10.19 -5.75
CA VAL A 140 2.02 -10.81 -5.84
C VAL A 140 1.98 -12.23 -5.27
N LYS A 141 1.33 -12.44 -4.13
CA LYS A 141 1.17 -13.77 -3.51
C LYS A 141 0.43 -14.73 -4.43
N LYS A 142 -0.70 -14.30 -4.99
CA LYS A 142 -1.49 -15.10 -5.93
C LYS A 142 -0.65 -15.53 -7.13
N ILE A 143 0.06 -14.60 -7.73
CA ILE A 143 0.92 -14.87 -8.89
C ILE A 143 2.07 -15.82 -8.51
N ALA A 144 2.71 -15.59 -7.36
CA ALA A 144 3.79 -16.45 -6.88
C ALA A 144 3.31 -17.89 -6.65
N GLU A 145 2.15 -18.06 -6.04
CA GLU A 145 1.53 -19.38 -5.84
C GLU A 145 1.24 -20.08 -7.17
N GLU A 146 0.69 -19.35 -8.14
CA GLU A 146 0.40 -19.87 -9.49
C GLU A 146 1.68 -20.28 -10.23
N GLU A 147 2.73 -19.45 -10.19
CA GLU A 147 3.98 -19.72 -10.90
C GLU A 147 4.81 -20.84 -10.24
N LEU A 148 4.80 -20.94 -8.90
CA LEU A 148 5.47 -22.03 -8.18
C LEU A 148 4.71 -23.36 -8.26
N GLY A 149 3.42 -23.32 -8.53
CA GLY A 149 2.58 -24.51 -8.69
C GLY A 149 2.64 -25.16 -10.07
N LYS A 150 3.34 -24.56 -11.00
CA LYS A 150 3.48 -25.06 -12.38
C LYS A 150 4.54 -26.14 -12.53
#